data_914b15c65546e498a9ff2b2570722d89
#
_entry.id   914b15c65546e498a9ff2b2570722d89
#
_cell.length_a   1.000
_cell.length_b   1.000
_cell.length_c   1.000
_cell.angle_alpha   90.00
_cell.angle_beta   90.00
_cell.angle_gamma   90.00
#
_symmetry.space_group_name_H-M   'P 1'
#
loop_
_entity.id
_entity.type
_entity.pdbx_description
1 polymer ?
#
loop_
_entity_poly.entity_id
_entity_poly.type
_entity_poly.pdbx_seq_one_letter_code
_entity_poly.pdbx_strand_id
1 'polypeptide(L)'
;MTTLFSRPGVTVDAEDATLQVVGDVDVALAADLAASGVTWLKQAELTSLTLDFSRVEKASSAAISVLFEWLRTCRQREIQVQTIRFSAPLRRLASLAELDALIDHPSATLAV
;
A
#
# COMPACT_ATOMS: atom_id res chain seq x y z
N MET A 1 9.59 3.31 -14.45
CA MET A 1 8.94 3.73 -13.19
C MET A 1 8.09 4.97 -13.42
N THR A 2 6.89 4.96 -12.87
CA THR A 2 5.94 6.07 -13.01
C THR A 2 5.65 6.65 -11.63
N THR A 3 5.89 7.94 -11.47
CA THR A 3 5.54 8.62 -10.22
C THR A 3 4.07 9.05 -10.27
N LEU A 4 3.28 8.54 -9.34
CA LEU A 4 1.84 8.81 -9.29
C LEU A 4 1.50 9.98 -8.38
N PHE A 5 2.34 10.21 -7.38
CA PHE A 5 2.11 11.23 -6.36
C PHE A 5 3.47 11.67 -5.82
N SER A 6 3.66 12.98 -5.69
CA SER A 6 4.90 13.51 -5.14
C SER A 6 4.62 14.78 -4.34
N ARG A 7 5.06 14.77 -3.09
CA ARG A 7 5.02 15.93 -2.18
C ARG A 7 6.31 15.92 -1.38
N PRO A 8 6.70 17.04 -0.75
CA PRO A 8 7.85 17.02 0.13
C PRO A 8 7.71 15.93 1.20
N GLY A 9 8.66 15.02 1.24
CA GLY A 9 8.70 13.95 2.24
C GLY A 9 8.03 12.64 1.86
N VAL A 10 7.31 12.55 0.72
CA VAL A 10 6.66 11.31 0.33
C VAL A 10 6.41 11.23 -1.17
N THR A 11 6.62 10.05 -1.74
CA THR A 11 6.26 9.76 -3.14
C THR A 11 5.53 8.43 -3.22
N VAL A 12 4.72 8.27 -4.28
CA VAL A 12 4.13 7.00 -4.67
C VAL A 12 4.57 6.71 -6.09
N ASP A 13 5.20 5.57 -6.27
CA ASP A 13 5.72 5.14 -7.56
C ASP A 13 5.11 3.81 -7.96
N ALA A 14 4.88 3.63 -9.26
CA ALA A 14 4.45 2.36 -9.82
C ALA A 14 5.51 1.87 -10.80
N GLU A 15 5.90 0.61 -10.68
CA GLU A 15 6.86 -0.04 -11.58
C GLU A 15 6.48 -1.50 -11.73
N ASP A 16 6.23 -1.93 -12.98
CA ASP A 16 5.75 -3.27 -13.26
C ASP A 16 4.51 -3.58 -12.41
N ALA A 17 4.54 -4.65 -11.63
CA ALA A 17 3.44 -5.04 -10.75
C ALA A 17 3.72 -4.66 -9.29
N THR A 18 4.38 -3.52 -9.07
CA THR A 18 4.69 -3.02 -7.73
C THR A 18 4.21 -1.59 -7.56
N LEU A 19 3.49 -1.35 -6.47
CA LEU A 19 3.07 -0.01 -6.05
C LEU A 19 3.82 0.30 -4.76
N GLN A 20 4.65 1.35 -4.79
CA GLN A 20 5.60 1.65 -3.73
C GLN A 20 5.36 3.02 -3.12
N VAL A 21 5.42 3.09 -1.79
CA VAL A 21 5.43 4.36 -1.05
C VAL A 21 6.82 4.57 -0.48
N VAL A 22 7.41 5.73 -0.75
CA VAL A 22 8.72 6.13 -0.23
C VAL A 22 8.56 7.40 0.59
N GLY A 23 9.02 7.36 1.84
CA GLY A 23 8.90 8.49 2.75
C GLY A 23 7.75 8.28 3.74
N ASP A 24 7.31 9.35 4.37
CA ASP A 24 6.36 9.26 5.47
C ASP A 24 4.98 9.76 5.08
N VAL A 25 3.96 9.00 5.46
CA VAL A 25 2.57 9.35 5.15
C VAL A 25 2.03 10.26 6.25
N ASP A 26 1.87 11.52 5.92
CA ASP A 26 1.23 12.51 6.78
C ASP A 26 -0.28 12.37 6.66
N VAL A 27 -1.00 12.49 7.77
CA VAL A 27 -2.45 12.37 7.79
C VAL A 27 -3.12 13.38 6.85
N ALA A 28 -2.52 14.57 6.71
CA ALA A 28 -3.06 15.62 5.82
C ALA A 28 -2.94 15.25 4.34
N LEU A 29 -2.02 14.38 3.98
CA LEU A 29 -1.79 13.96 2.59
C LEU A 29 -2.37 12.59 2.28
N ALA A 30 -2.76 11.84 3.29
CA ALA A 30 -3.11 10.42 3.13
C ALA A 30 -4.23 10.19 2.11
N ALA A 31 -5.28 11.01 2.14
CA ALA A 31 -6.42 10.84 1.22
C ALA A 31 -6.01 11.03 -0.24
N ASP A 32 -5.26 12.10 -0.53
CA ASP A 32 -4.81 12.37 -1.90
C ASP A 32 -3.78 11.34 -2.37
N LEU A 33 -2.90 10.94 -1.48
CA LEU A 33 -1.91 9.91 -1.76
C LEU A 33 -2.60 8.59 -2.09
N ALA A 34 -3.56 8.17 -1.27
CA ALA A 34 -4.32 6.95 -1.51
C ALA A 34 -5.08 7.01 -2.83
N ALA A 35 -5.70 8.15 -3.13
CA ALA A 35 -6.45 8.34 -4.37
C ALA A 35 -5.58 8.17 -5.61
N SER A 36 -4.32 8.59 -5.56
CA SER A 36 -3.40 8.44 -6.69
C SER A 36 -3.17 6.95 -7.02
N GLY A 37 -2.98 6.13 -6.00
CA GLY A 37 -2.81 4.69 -6.18
C GLY A 37 -4.10 4.01 -6.63
N VAL A 38 -5.24 4.42 -6.09
CA VAL A 38 -6.55 3.89 -6.49
C VAL A 38 -6.80 4.14 -7.98
N THR A 39 -6.52 5.36 -8.45
CA THR A 39 -6.68 5.69 -9.87
C THR A 39 -5.82 4.79 -10.75
N TRP A 40 -4.56 4.59 -10.35
CA TRP A 40 -3.66 3.71 -11.10
C TRP A 40 -4.16 2.26 -11.11
N LEU A 41 -4.59 1.76 -9.94
CA LEU A 41 -5.08 0.38 -9.83
C LEU A 41 -6.33 0.15 -10.69
N LYS A 42 -7.20 1.15 -10.81
CA LYS A 42 -8.40 1.03 -11.64
C LYS A 42 -8.11 1.02 -13.12
N GLN A 43 -6.97 1.57 -13.54
CA GLN A 43 -6.58 1.64 -14.94
C GLN A 43 -5.59 0.55 -15.33
N ALA A 44 -4.89 -0.03 -14.38
CA ALA A 44 -3.88 -1.05 -14.64
C ALA A 44 -4.53 -2.38 -14.99
N GLU A 45 -3.97 -3.05 -15.99
CA GLU A 45 -4.43 -4.39 -16.38
C GLU A 45 -3.52 -5.43 -15.72
N LEU A 46 -3.65 -5.53 -14.38
CA LEU A 46 -2.84 -6.43 -13.57
C LEU A 46 -3.68 -7.56 -13.01
N THR A 47 -3.08 -8.75 -12.94
CA THR A 47 -3.68 -9.89 -12.24
C THR A 47 -3.08 -10.07 -10.85
N SER A 48 -1.87 -9.57 -10.62
CA SER A 48 -1.20 -9.66 -9.32
C SER A 48 -0.40 -8.39 -9.05
N LEU A 49 -0.11 -8.14 -7.77
CA LEU A 49 0.50 -6.90 -7.32
C LEU A 49 1.32 -7.11 -6.06
N THR A 50 2.43 -6.39 -5.94
CA THR A 50 3.17 -6.21 -4.70
C THR A 50 2.92 -4.79 -4.19
N LEU A 51 2.58 -4.67 -2.91
CA LEU A 51 2.48 -3.39 -2.23
C LEU A 51 3.72 -3.22 -1.35
N ASP A 52 4.51 -2.18 -1.63
CA ASP A 52 5.80 -1.98 -0.98
C ASP A 52 5.80 -0.72 -0.13
N PHE A 53 5.77 -0.90 1.17
CA PHE A 53 5.87 0.14 2.20
C PHE A 53 7.19 0.02 2.97
N SER A 54 8.19 -0.68 2.42
CA SER A 54 9.45 -0.93 3.11
C SER A 54 10.28 0.33 3.33
N ARG A 55 10.01 1.38 2.56
CA ARG A 55 10.71 2.67 2.67
C ARG A 55 9.90 3.74 3.41
N VAL A 56 8.86 3.35 4.10
CA VAL A 56 8.13 4.24 5.00
C VAL A 56 8.81 4.18 6.36
N GLU A 57 9.45 5.28 6.77
CA GLU A 57 10.30 5.25 7.95
C GLU A 57 9.54 5.37 9.26
N LYS A 58 8.45 6.15 9.29
CA LYS A 58 7.68 6.37 10.52
C LYS A 58 6.46 5.47 10.57
N ALA A 59 6.26 4.84 11.72
CA ALA A 59 5.04 4.10 11.97
C ALA A 59 3.86 5.07 12.05
N SER A 60 2.87 4.89 11.20
CA SER A 60 1.75 5.80 11.07
C SER A 60 0.48 5.03 10.74
N SER A 61 -0.60 5.32 11.47
CA SER A 61 -1.90 4.76 11.14
C SER A 61 -2.40 5.27 9.79
N ALA A 62 -1.95 6.45 9.36
CA ALA A 62 -2.27 6.97 8.03
C ALA A 62 -1.73 6.04 6.94
N ALA A 63 -0.49 5.53 7.09
CA ALA A 63 0.07 4.57 6.13
C ALA A 63 -0.74 3.28 6.10
N ILE A 64 -1.18 2.79 7.25
CA ILE A 64 -2.04 1.59 7.33
C ILE A 64 -3.38 1.85 6.62
N SER A 65 -3.95 3.05 6.79
CA SER A 65 -5.20 3.42 6.12
C SER A 65 -5.05 3.41 4.59
N VAL A 66 -3.92 3.91 4.08
CA VAL A 66 -3.61 3.87 2.64
C VAL A 66 -3.56 2.43 2.16
N LEU A 67 -2.88 1.56 2.92
CA LEU A 67 -2.82 0.14 2.60
C LEU A 67 -4.22 -0.46 2.46
N PHE A 68 -5.10 -0.22 3.43
CA PHE A 68 -6.46 -0.77 3.38
C PHE A 68 -7.25 -0.25 2.19
N GLU A 69 -7.09 1.02 1.82
CA GLU A 69 -7.73 1.60 0.64
C GLU A 69 -7.31 0.85 -0.63
N TRP A 70 -6.01 0.58 -0.75
CA TRP A 70 -5.48 -0.14 -1.92
C TRP A 70 -5.88 -1.61 -1.92
N LEU A 71 -5.92 -2.25 -0.76
CA LEU A 71 -6.40 -3.64 -0.68
C LEU A 71 -7.86 -3.75 -1.11
N ARG A 72 -8.70 -2.81 -0.69
CA ARG A 72 -10.10 -2.77 -1.10
C ARG A 72 -10.23 -2.61 -2.62
N THR A 73 -9.43 -1.72 -3.20
CA THR A 73 -9.45 -1.51 -4.65
C THR A 73 -8.99 -2.75 -5.40
N CYS A 74 -7.94 -3.41 -4.93
CA CYS A 74 -7.46 -4.66 -5.52
C CYS A 74 -8.56 -5.74 -5.50
N ARG A 75 -9.26 -5.85 -4.38
CA ARG A 75 -10.36 -6.80 -4.26
C ARG A 75 -11.47 -6.51 -5.25
N GLN A 76 -11.85 -5.23 -5.41
CA GLN A 76 -12.88 -4.82 -6.36
C GLN A 76 -12.48 -5.06 -7.80
N ARG A 77 -11.18 -4.95 -8.10
CA ARG A 77 -10.64 -5.12 -9.44
C ARG A 77 -10.15 -6.54 -9.71
N GLU A 78 -10.31 -7.44 -8.74
CA GLU A 78 -9.84 -8.82 -8.83
C GLU A 78 -8.33 -8.91 -9.10
N ILE A 79 -7.56 -8.01 -8.48
CA ILE A 79 -6.11 -8.03 -8.49
C ILE A 79 -5.65 -8.78 -7.25
N GLN A 80 -4.86 -9.84 -7.43
CA GLN A 80 -4.35 -10.62 -6.32
C GLN A 80 -3.12 -9.94 -5.72
N VAL A 81 -3.18 -9.59 -4.44
CA VAL A 81 -2.01 -9.05 -3.74
C VAL A 81 -1.13 -10.21 -3.32
N GLN A 82 0.06 -10.30 -3.90
CA GLN A 82 0.98 -11.40 -3.65
C GLN A 82 1.86 -11.13 -2.44
N THR A 83 2.30 -9.89 -2.26
CA THR A 83 3.24 -9.53 -1.21
C THR A 83 2.92 -8.14 -0.69
N ILE A 84 2.99 -7.99 0.61
CA ILE A 84 2.98 -6.68 1.26
C ILE A 84 4.31 -6.57 2.03
N ARG A 85 5.10 -5.54 1.70
CA ARG A 85 6.39 -5.30 2.35
C ARG A 85 6.26 -4.10 3.27
N PHE A 86 6.70 -4.26 4.50
CA PHE A 86 6.69 -3.20 5.50
C PHE A 86 8.09 -2.92 6.02
N SER A 87 8.36 -1.65 6.34
CA SER A 87 9.51 -1.28 7.15
C SER A 87 9.34 -1.86 8.56
N ALA A 88 10.43 -1.96 9.31
CA ALA A 88 10.36 -2.47 10.69
C ALA A 88 9.40 -1.67 11.58
N PRO A 89 9.41 -0.31 11.56
CA PRO A 89 8.45 0.45 12.36
C PRO A 89 6.99 0.18 11.98
N LEU A 90 6.68 0.11 10.68
CA LEU A 90 5.32 -0.20 10.25
C LEU A 90 4.92 -1.62 10.61
N ARG A 91 5.84 -2.57 10.52
CA ARG A 91 5.57 -3.96 10.90
C ARG A 91 5.22 -4.05 12.39
N ARG A 92 5.94 -3.33 13.23
CA ARG A 92 5.64 -3.30 14.66
C ARG A 92 4.26 -2.72 14.94
N LEU A 93 3.89 -1.64 14.25
CA LEU A 93 2.55 -1.06 14.39
C LEU A 93 1.47 -2.03 13.92
N ALA A 94 1.70 -2.69 12.79
CA ALA A 94 0.77 -3.67 12.25
C ALA A 94 0.59 -4.86 13.20
N SER A 95 1.66 -5.32 13.85
CA SER A 95 1.59 -6.40 14.83
C SER A 95 0.76 -6.00 16.04
N LEU A 96 0.92 -4.76 16.52
CA LEU A 96 0.09 -4.25 17.61
C LEU A 96 -1.39 -4.19 17.25
N ALA A 97 -1.70 -4.00 15.98
CA ALA A 97 -3.08 -4.00 15.46
C ALA A 97 -3.53 -5.41 15.02
N GLU A 98 -2.74 -6.43 15.29
CA GLU A 98 -3.04 -7.83 14.96
C GLU A 98 -3.22 -8.07 13.45
N LEU A 99 -2.38 -7.43 12.62
CA LEU A 99 -2.46 -7.51 11.16
C LEU A 99 -1.42 -8.45 10.55
N ASP A 100 -0.70 -9.24 11.38
CA ASP A 100 0.38 -10.10 10.87
C ASP A 100 -0.10 -11.10 9.82
N ALA A 101 -1.26 -11.73 10.02
CA ALA A 101 -1.79 -12.70 9.07
C ALA A 101 -2.08 -12.05 7.72
N LEU A 102 -2.61 -10.84 7.71
CA LEU A 102 -2.88 -10.10 6.48
C LEU A 102 -1.58 -9.80 5.72
N ILE A 103 -0.54 -9.38 6.43
CA ILE A 103 0.74 -9.02 5.83
C ILE A 103 1.48 -10.24 5.32
N ASP A 104 1.47 -11.32 6.10
CA ASP A 104 2.18 -12.55 5.74
C ASP A 104 1.47 -13.36 4.66
N HIS A 105 0.13 -13.30 4.62
CA HIS A 105 -0.70 -14.08 3.70
C HIS A 105 -1.81 -13.21 3.11
N PRO A 106 -1.46 -12.16 2.35
CA PRO A 106 -2.47 -11.19 1.89
C PRO A 106 -3.50 -11.79 0.96
N SER A 107 -3.11 -12.72 0.10
CA SER A 107 -4.05 -13.37 -0.83
C SER A 107 -5.10 -14.19 -0.11
N ALA A 108 -4.69 -14.96 0.90
CA ALA A 108 -5.61 -15.80 1.67
C ALA A 108 -6.59 -14.93 2.46
N THR A 109 -6.12 -13.82 3.03
CA THR A 109 -6.96 -12.89 3.80
C THR A 109 -7.99 -12.21 2.92
N LEU A 110 -7.59 -11.81 1.70
CA LEU A 110 -8.48 -11.13 0.76
C LEU A 110 -9.50 -12.05 0.12
N ALA A 111 -9.31 -13.35 0.19
CA ALA A 111 -10.22 -14.33 -0.38
C ALA A 111 -11.50 -14.53 0.43
N VAL A 112 -11.55 -13.96 1.61
CA VAL A 112 -12.70 -14.11 2.52
C VAL A 112 -13.80 -13.11 2.18
#